data_e4028cd06818094d245415474395c2e6
#
_entry.id   e4028cd06818094d245415474395c2e6
#
_cell.length_a   1.000
_cell.length_b   1.000
_cell.length_c   1.000
_cell.angle_alpha   90.00
_cell.angle_beta   90.00
_cell.angle_gamma   90.00
#
_symmetry.space_group_name_H-M   'P 1'
#
loop_
_entity.id
_entity.type
_entity.pdbx_description
1 polymer ?
#
loop_
_entity_poly.entity_id
_entity_poly.type
_entity_poly.pdbx_seq_one_letter_code
_entity_poly.pdbx_strand_id
1 'polypeptide(L)'
;MKFHSIRRTVLGITLTVAAFAVSNSALAFDEEAAKKLAKKNDCTKCHALDKDKKGPSYKKIAAKYKGKADAEEKTTKNITTASKVKLSDGTEEEHKIIDTKDAKEIKNIVQWILSQ
;
A
#
# COMPACT_ATOMS: atom_id res chain seq x y z
N MET A 1 56.47 -37.01 -45.45
CA MET A 1 55.97 -36.62 -44.10
C MET A 1 54.86 -35.58 -44.29
N LYS A 2 53.63 -35.97 -44.02
CA LYS A 2 52.47 -35.05 -44.18
C LYS A 2 52.13 -34.49 -42.80
N PHE A 3 52.31 -33.17 -42.60
CA PHE A 3 51.91 -32.49 -41.41
C PHE A 3 50.41 -32.20 -41.46
N HIS A 4 49.63 -32.83 -40.59
CA HIS A 4 48.22 -32.52 -40.42
C HIS A 4 48.08 -31.33 -39.50
N SER A 5 47.62 -30.21 -40.08
CA SER A 5 47.26 -28.98 -39.35
C SER A 5 45.94 -29.19 -38.64
N ILE A 6 46.02 -29.27 -37.32
CA ILE A 6 44.81 -29.31 -36.45
C ILE A 6 44.26 -27.89 -36.33
N ARG A 7 43.18 -27.59 -37.03
CA ARG A 7 42.41 -26.35 -36.83
C ARG A 7 41.63 -26.46 -35.53
N ARG A 8 42.07 -25.75 -34.48
CA ARG A 8 41.33 -25.58 -33.25
C ARG A 8 40.22 -24.57 -33.50
N THR A 9 38.97 -25.04 -33.57
CA THR A 9 37.77 -24.23 -33.60
C THR A 9 37.51 -23.77 -32.15
N VAL A 10 37.76 -22.51 -31.89
CA VAL A 10 37.39 -21.90 -30.60
C VAL A 10 35.90 -21.57 -30.66
N LEU A 11 35.10 -22.37 -29.98
CA LEU A 11 33.66 -22.15 -29.83
C LEU A 11 33.45 -21.04 -28.76
N GLY A 12 33.21 -19.82 -29.23
CA GLY A 12 32.92 -18.70 -28.35
C GLY A 12 31.54 -18.86 -27.66
N ILE A 13 31.55 -19.11 -26.40
CA ILE A 13 30.33 -19.09 -25.56
C ILE A 13 30.01 -17.63 -25.27
N THR A 14 29.02 -17.08 -25.97
CA THR A 14 28.45 -15.78 -25.65
C THR A 14 27.54 -15.93 -24.43
N LEU A 15 28.00 -15.46 -23.26
CA LEU A 15 27.23 -15.39 -22.03
C LEU A 15 26.23 -14.25 -22.16
N THR A 16 24.98 -14.54 -22.47
CA THR A 16 23.90 -13.56 -22.49
C THR A 16 23.49 -13.28 -21.07
N VAL A 17 23.93 -12.14 -20.53
CA VAL A 17 23.44 -11.64 -19.22
C VAL A 17 22.03 -11.13 -19.43
N ALA A 18 21.03 -11.90 -19.00
CA ALA A 18 19.66 -11.44 -18.90
C ALA A 18 19.57 -10.42 -17.77
N ALA A 19 19.49 -9.14 -18.12
CA ALA A 19 19.18 -8.09 -17.16
C ALA A 19 17.72 -8.25 -16.71
N PHE A 20 17.51 -8.77 -15.49
CA PHE A 20 16.21 -8.72 -14.84
C PHE A 20 15.92 -7.25 -14.50
N ALA A 21 15.07 -6.61 -15.30
CA ALA A 21 14.48 -5.34 -14.95
C ALA A 21 13.61 -5.57 -13.72
N VAL A 22 14.09 -5.13 -12.55
CA VAL A 22 13.29 -5.04 -11.35
C VAL A 22 12.28 -3.92 -11.62
N SER A 23 11.07 -4.29 -12.03
CA SER A 23 9.95 -3.35 -12.12
C SER A 23 9.65 -2.89 -10.70
N ASN A 24 10.15 -1.71 -10.32
CA ASN A 24 9.60 -0.98 -9.20
C ASN A 24 8.13 -0.72 -9.53
N SER A 25 7.24 -1.51 -8.97
CA SER A 25 5.81 -1.20 -8.99
C SER A 25 5.66 0.14 -8.27
N ALA A 26 5.53 1.22 -9.05
CA ALA A 26 5.12 2.51 -8.51
C ALA A 26 3.85 2.25 -7.70
N LEU A 27 3.82 2.75 -6.43
CA LEU A 27 2.63 2.66 -5.58
C LEU A 27 1.43 3.16 -6.39
N ALA A 28 0.36 2.32 -6.48
CA ALA A 28 -0.80 2.60 -7.34
C ALA A 28 -1.71 3.70 -6.78
N PHE A 29 -1.23 4.53 -5.84
CA PHE A 29 -1.99 5.61 -5.20
C PHE A 29 -1.18 6.91 -5.13
N ASP A 30 -1.91 8.03 -5.08
CA ASP A 30 -1.37 9.37 -4.87
C ASP A 30 -1.38 9.68 -3.36
N GLU A 31 -0.19 9.67 -2.75
CA GLU A 31 -0.01 9.88 -1.32
C GLU A 31 -0.42 11.30 -0.89
N GLU A 32 -0.08 12.32 -1.66
CA GLU A 32 -0.41 13.71 -1.35
C GLU A 32 -1.92 13.95 -1.38
N ALA A 33 -2.60 13.42 -2.38
CA ALA A 33 -4.06 13.48 -2.48
C ALA A 33 -4.72 12.74 -1.31
N ALA A 34 -4.21 11.57 -0.93
CA ALA A 34 -4.71 10.79 0.20
C ALA A 34 -4.56 11.54 1.53
N LYS A 35 -3.38 12.09 1.80
CA LYS A 35 -3.12 12.90 3.01
C LYS A 35 -4.00 14.15 3.08
N LYS A 36 -4.16 14.83 1.96
CA LYS A 36 -5.05 16.00 1.86
C LYS A 36 -6.50 15.63 2.18
N LEU A 37 -6.98 14.52 1.64
CA LEU A 37 -8.33 14.01 1.88
C LEU A 37 -8.51 13.60 3.34
N ALA A 38 -7.54 12.91 3.94
CA ALA A 38 -7.54 12.55 5.36
C ALA A 38 -7.61 13.78 6.27
N LYS A 39 -6.82 14.82 5.97
CA LYS A 39 -6.83 16.08 6.72
C LYS A 39 -8.17 16.82 6.58
N LYS A 40 -8.71 16.94 5.36
CA LYS A 40 -10.02 17.55 5.09
C LYS A 40 -11.14 16.89 5.88
N ASN A 41 -11.05 15.58 6.08
CA ASN A 41 -12.06 14.80 6.80
C ASN A 41 -11.76 14.61 8.29
N ASP A 42 -10.83 15.38 8.86
CA ASP A 42 -10.45 15.30 10.28
C ASP A 42 -9.94 13.93 10.75
N CYS A 43 -9.57 13.03 9.84
CA CYS A 43 -9.05 11.71 10.20
C CYS A 43 -7.84 11.80 11.15
N THR A 44 -7.02 12.84 10.95
CA THR A 44 -5.82 13.11 11.75
C THR A 44 -6.10 13.53 13.19
N LYS A 45 -7.34 13.86 13.54
CA LYS A 45 -7.73 14.09 14.93
C LYS A 45 -7.70 12.81 15.76
N CYS A 46 -8.04 11.68 15.15
CA CYS A 46 -8.11 10.37 15.80
C CYS A 46 -6.99 9.42 15.42
N HIS A 47 -6.39 9.58 14.25
CA HIS A 47 -5.32 8.72 13.72
C HIS A 47 -4.05 9.52 13.46
N ALA A 48 -2.91 9.05 13.96
CA ALA A 48 -1.60 9.50 13.53
C ALA A 48 -0.93 8.42 12.69
N LEU A 49 0.21 8.74 12.07
CA LEU A 49 0.91 7.80 11.20
C LEU A 49 1.41 6.57 11.98
N ASP A 50 2.11 6.80 13.08
CA ASP A 50 2.89 5.79 13.81
C ASP A 50 2.56 5.68 15.30
N LYS A 51 1.70 6.53 15.83
CA LYS A 51 1.27 6.48 17.23
C LYS A 51 -0.26 6.52 17.36
N ASP A 52 -0.76 5.85 18.37
CA ASP A 52 -2.18 5.87 18.69
C ASP A 52 -2.58 7.24 19.28
N LYS A 53 -3.78 7.66 18.94
CA LYS A 53 -4.47 8.83 19.51
C LYS A 53 -5.79 8.34 20.12
N LYS A 54 -6.92 8.96 19.76
CA LYS A 54 -8.25 8.43 20.10
C LYS A 54 -8.53 7.09 19.41
N GLY A 55 -8.02 6.92 18.20
CA GLY A 55 -8.02 5.68 17.42
C GLY A 55 -6.62 5.13 17.17
N PRO A 56 -6.52 3.95 16.56
CA PRO A 56 -5.24 3.32 16.24
C PRO A 56 -4.45 4.11 15.21
N SER A 57 -3.13 4.00 15.24
CA SER A 57 -2.27 4.56 14.20
C SER A 57 -2.54 3.92 12.84
N TYR A 58 -2.22 4.62 11.74
CA TYR A 58 -2.33 4.05 10.39
C TYR A 58 -1.46 2.81 10.24
N LYS A 59 -0.25 2.78 10.83
CA LYS A 59 0.60 1.59 10.85
C LYS A 59 -0.06 0.39 11.53
N LYS A 60 -0.78 0.59 12.64
CA LYS A 60 -1.55 -0.48 13.29
C LYS A 60 -2.70 -0.97 12.43
N ILE A 61 -3.39 -0.04 11.75
CA ILE A 61 -4.48 -0.39 10.82
C ILE A 61 -3.92 -1.24 9.69
N ALA A 62 -2.84 -0.80 9.04
CA ALA A 62 -2.19 -1.55 7.97
C ALA A 62 -1.73 -2.94 8.44
N ALA A 63 -1.08 -3.03 9.60
CA ALA A 63 -0.64 -4.31 10.18
C ALA A 63 -1.80 -5.26 10.45
N LYS A 64 -2.95 -4.75 10.96
CA LYS A 64 -4.16 -5.55 11.20
C LYS A 64 -4.70 -6.21 9.94
N TYR A 65 -4.59 -5.53 8.81
CA TYR A 65 -5.13 -5.98 7.52
C TYR A 65 -4.09 -6.66 6.62
N LYS A 66 -2.82 -6.66 7.00
CA LYS A 66 -1.73 -7.25 6.21
C LYS A 66 -2.03 -8.71 5.84
N GLY A 67 -1.97 -8.99 4.52
CA GLY A 67 -2.21 -10.34 3.98
C GLY A 67 -3.67 -10.80 3.96
N LYS A 68 -4.62 -9.93 4.31
CA LYS A 68 -6.06 -10.26 4.27
C LYS A 68 -6.65 -9.87 2.91
N ALA A 69 -7.35 -10.82 2.28
CA ALA A 69 -7.98 -10.61 0.97
C ALA A 69 -9.08 -9.53 0.99
N ASP A 70 -9.75 -9.34 2.15
CA ASP A 70 -10.84 -8.40 2.37
C ASP A 70 -10.39 -7.04 2.96
N ALA A 71 -9.09 -6.76 2.99
CA ALA A 71 -8.52 -5.57 3.60
C ALA A 71 -9.09 -4.26 2.99
N GLU A 72 -9.10 -4.15 1.66
CA GLU A 72 -9.63 -2.95 0.98
C GLU A 72 -11.13 -2.78 1.21
N GLU A 73 -11.91 -3.86 1.12
CA GLU A 73 -13.36 -3.84 1.36
C GLU A 73 -13.68 -3.36 2.77
N LYS A 74 -13.06 -3.96 3.78
CA LYS A 74 -13.27 -3.60 5.19
C LYS A 74 -12.83 -2.17 5.50
N THR A 75 -11.70 -1.75 4.98
CA THR A 75 -11.22 -0.37 5.17
C THR A 75 -12.16 0.62 4.49
N THR A 76 -12.59 0.35 3.26
CA THR A 76 -13.59 1.15 2.56
C THR A 76 -14.87 1.26 3.38
N LYS A 77 -15.42 0.14 3.87
CA LYS A 77 -16.61 0.13 4.69
C LYS A 77 -16.44 1.00 5.94
N ASN A 78 -15.30 0.90 6.62
CA ASN A 78 -15.05 1.67 7.84
C ASN A 78 -15.06 3.19 7.61
N ILE A 79 -14.58 3.67 6.47
CA ILE A 79 -14.54 5.12 6.18
C ILE A 79 -15.77 5.64 5.44
N THR A 80 -16.65 4.76 4.96
CA THR A 80 -17.86 5.14 4.20
C THR A 80 -19.16 4.87 4.94
N THR A 81 -19.10 4.21 6.10
CA THR A 81 -20.28 3.92 6.93
C THR A 81 -20.05 4.36 8.36
N ALA A 82 -21.09 4.93 8.99
CA ALA A 82 -21.06 5.33 10.39
C ALA A 82 -21.16 4.10 11.31
N SER A 83 -20.05 3.37 11.46
CA SER A 83 -19.96 2.25 12.39
C SER A 83 -19.54 2.73 13.78
N LYS A 84 -20.08 2.11 14.84
CA LYS A 84 -19.60 2.37 16.21
C LYS A 84 -18.19 1.82 16.38
N VAL A 85 -17.32 2.65 16.92
CA VAL A 85 -15.94 2.32 17.24
C VAL A 85 -15.65 2.61 18.70
N LYS A 86 -14.87 1.75 19.33
CA LYS A 86 -14.41 1.94 20.70
C LYS A 86 -13.13 2.76 20.70
N LEU A 87 -13.13 3.85 21.44
CA LEU A 87 -11.98 4.73 21.57
C LEU A 87 -10.98 4.20 22.61
N SER A 88 -9.78 4.79 22.64
CA SER A 88 -8.72 4.41 23.58
C SER A 88 -9.08 4.61 25.06
N ASP A 89 -10.00 5.51 25.36
CA ASP A 89 -10.52 5.77 26.71
C ASP A 89 -11.69 4.84 27.11
N GLY A 90 -12.09 3.92 26.22
CA GLY A 90 -13.18 2.98 26.44
C GLY A 90 -14.56 3.46 26.05
N THR A 91 -14.72 4.74 25.68
CA THR A 91 -15.98 5.29 25.16
C THR A 91 -16.25 4.80 23.74
N GLU A 92 -17.49 4.92 23.27
CA GLU A 92 -17.90 4.57 21.91
C GLU A 92 -18.38 5.82 21.18
N GLU A 93 -17.93 5.96 19.95
CA GLU A 93 -18.39 6.99 19.01
C GLU A 93 -18.76 6.37 17.66
N GLU A 94 -19.53 7.08 16.86
CA GLU A 94 -19.68 6.75 15.45
C GLU A 94 -18.44 7.18 14.67
N HIS A 95 -17.89 6.26 13.88
CA HIS A 95 -16.76 6.58 13.01
C HIS A 95 -17.17 7.61 11.96
N LYS A 96 -16.36 8.64 11.78
CA LYS A 96 -16.63 9.68 10.79
C LYS A 96 -16.64 9.12 9.37
N ILE A 97 -17.66 9.49 8.62
CA ILE A 97 -17.78 9.15 7.20
C ILE A 97 -16.97 10.15 6.38
N ILE A 98 -16.23 9.63 5.38
CA ILE A 98 -15.48 10.47 4.46
C ILE A 98 -16.41 11.30 3.56
N ASP A 99 -16.07 12.57 3.37
CA ASP A 99 -16.85 13.53 2.59
C ASP A 99 -16.50 13.46 1.09
N THR A 100 -16.66 12.30 0.50
CA THR A 100 -16.58 12.08 -0.95
C THR A 100 -17.33 10.81 -1.30
N LYS A 101 -17.91 10.78 -2.50
CA LYS A 101 -18.50 9.60 -3.13
C LYS A 101 -17.71 9.16 -4.37
N ASP A 102 -16.60 9.83 -4.66
CA ASP A 102 -15.74 9.47 -5.79
C ASP A 102 -14.98 8.17 -5.45
N ALA A 103 -15.27 7.11 -6.20
CA ALA A 103 -14.67 5.79 -6.00
C ALA A 103 -13.14 5.80 -6.15
N LYS A 104 -12.58 6.70 -6.98
CA LYS A 104 -11.12 6.82 -7.16
C LYS A 104 -10.46 7.45 -5.94
N GLU A 105 -11.06 8.51 -5.39
CA GLU A 105 -10.57 9.14 -4.17
C GLU A 105 -10.64 8.18 -2.98
N ILE A 106 -11.76 7.45 -2.84
CA ILE A 106 -11.95 6.44 -1.79
C ILE A 106 -10.90 5.33 -1.93
N LYS A 107 -10.72 4.78 -3.12
CA LYS A 107 -9.70 3.75 -3.37
C LYS A 107 -8.29 4.27 -3.06
N ASN A 108 -7.99 5.50 -3.48
CA ASN A 108 -6.70 6.12 -3.26
C ASN A 108 -6.34 6.22 -1.77
N ILE A 109 -7.25 6.76 -0.95
CA ILE A 109 -7.00 6.88 0.50
C ILE A 109 -6.96 5.52 1.19
N VAL A 110 -7.76 4.55 0.79
CA VAL A 110 -7.73 3.18 1.32
C VAL A 110 -6.39 2.52 1.06
N GLN A 111 -5.88 2.60 -0.16
CA GLN A 111 -4.58 2.04 -0.52
C GLN A 111 -3.44 2.73 0.23
N TRP A 112 -3.51 4.06 0.40
CA TRP A 112 -2.56 4.78 1.22
C TRP A 112 -2.59 4.31 2.69
N ILE A 113 -3.77 4.19 3.31
CA ILE A 113 -3.90 3.70 4.69
C ILE A 113 -3.28 2.30 4.85
N LEU A 114 -3.56 1.40 3.92
CA LEU A 114 -3.09 0.01 3.96
C LEU A 114 -1.60 -0.15 3.64
N SER A 115 -0.97 0.88 3.10
CA SER A 115 0.46 0.88 2.75
C SER A 115 1.39 1.32 3.89
N GLN A 116 0.88 1.77 5.04
CA GLN A 116 1.67 2.35 6.13
C GLN A 116 2.49 1.35 6.94
#